data_c5f5b4cc4b403fbbd992e3f3e8650a57
#
_entry.id   c5f5b4cc4b403fbbd992e3f3e8650a57
#
_cell.length_a   1.000
_cell.length_b   1.000
_cell.length_c   1.000
_cell.angle_alpha   90.00
_cell.angle_beta   90.00
_cell.angle_gamma   90.00
#
_symmetry.space_group_name_H-M   'P 1'
#
loop_
_entity.id
_entity.type
_entity.pdbx_description
1 polymer ?
#
loop_
_entity_poly.entity_id
_entity_poly.type
_entity_poly.pdbx_seq_one_letter_code
_entity_poly.pdbx_strand_id
1 'polypeptide(L)'
;MRAPPIRFPAAALLAAALLCGAARAQQEGPRPWSLDLTVHDFGIGIGNSRHIDGLRLNFRDTAPFVAHGVNATIWIPDKEGVKSEIDGLALGLPLTGAGKVRGLALGFGVAVDKTLDGVAAGVLGVGSGGGMRGILLGGLGAGTGGNVIGIAAGGLGAGAGGDVYGLLAGGLGAGAGGDFTGIGLGGLGIGAGGRARGLFVGGLGVGAGGGLDGIALGGAGVGTGGRLRGIALGGLGVGAGDGVQGLVLGGLAVGTGRDMQGLAVAGLAAGAGGAIQGVAIAGLGIGAPRIQGLAIALAAGGKEVQGAVIAPAYFHLAEGGRFDGVSISAFNRVLGEQRGLAIGLVNYASRLNGVQIGLVNWADNNPAGLKVLPIANAHFE
;
A
#
# COMPACT_ATOMS: atom_id res chain seq x y z
N MET A 1 -3.50 -20.77 13.16
CA MET A 1 -4.44 -20.70 12.02
C MET A 1 -3.83 -19.79 10.96
N ARG A 2 -3.41 -20.34 9.82
CA ARG A 2 -2.86 -19.56 8.70
C ARG A 2 -4.05 -19.02 7.90
N ALA A 3 -4.19 -17.70 7.81
CA ALA A 3 -5.15 -17.07 6.93
C ALA A 3 -4.80 -17.39 5.46
N PRO A 4 -5.78 -17.68 4.59
CA PRO A 4 -5.51 -17.92 3.17
C PRO A 4 -5.05 -16.61 2.49
N PRO A 5 -4.19 -16.70 1.46
CA PRO A 5 -3.75 -15.53 0.72
C PRO A 5 -4.95 -14.89 0.01
N ILE A 6 -5.16 -13.60 0.23
CA ILE A 6 -6.14 -12.80 -0.50
C ILE A 6 -5.67 -12.72 -1.95
N ARG A 7 -6.28 -13.50 -2.82
CA ARG A 7 -6.12 -13.40 -4.26
C ARG A 7 -6.98 -12.24 -4.74
N PHE A 8 -6.36 -11.13 -5.11
CA PHE A 8 -7.07 -10.06 -5.80
C PHE A 8 -7.64 -10.60 -7.11
N PRO A 9 -8.91 -10.33 -7.42
CA PRO A 9 -9.51 -10.81 -8.65
C PRO A 9 -8.81 -10.18 -9.85
N ALA A 10 -8.40 -11.03 -10.76
CA ALA A 10 -7.75 -10.75 -12.03
C ALA A 10 -8.62 -9.97 -13.04
N ALA A 11 -9.44 -9.05 -12.58
CA ALA A 11 -10.35 -8.28 -13.44
C ALA A 11 -9.62 -7.34 -14.41
N ALA A 12 -8.45 -6.83 -14.04
CA ALA A 12 -7.63 -6.03 -14.95
C ALA A 12 -6.90 -6.90 -16.00
N LEU A 13 -6.60 -8.14 -15.67
CA LEU A 13 -6.06 -9.13 -16.61
C LEU A 13 -7.15 -9.70 -17.54
N LEU A 14 -8.42 -9.69 -17.12
CA LEU A 14 -9.51 -10.18 -17.94
C LEU A 14 -9.81 -9.28 -19.14
N ALA A 15 -9.68 -7.96 -19.03
CA ALA A 15 -9.89 -7.05 -20.15
C ALA A 15 -8.79 -7.22 -21.23
N ALA A 16 -7.54 -7.45 -20.83
CA ALA A 16 -6.45 -7.78 -21.74
C ALA A 16 -6.56 -9.22 -22.29
N ALA A 17 -7.04 -10.17 -21.49
CA ALA A 17 -7.20 -11.57 -21.87
C ALA A 17 -8.43 -11.80 -22.78
N LEU A 18 -9.51 -11.05 -22.64
CA LEU A 18 -10.68 -11.15 -23.53
C LEU A 18 -10.38 -10.66 -24.96
N LEU A 19 -9.41 -9.76 -25.14
CA LEU A 19 -8.92 -9.39 -26.46
C LEU A 19 -7.93 -10.41 -27.07
N CYS A 20 -7.27 -11.24 -26.27
CA CYS A 20 -6.40 -12.32 -26.74
C CYS A 20 -7.11 -13.65 -26.99
N GLY A 21 -8.35 -13.85 -26.50
CA GLY A 21 -9.04 -15.16 -26.52
C GLY A 21 -9.81 -15.47 -27.82
N ALA A 22 -10.00 -14.55 -28.73
CA ALA A 22 -10.93 -14.68 -29.85
C ALA A 22 -10.33 -15.11 -31.21
N ALA A 23 -9.09 -15.55 -31.28
CA ALA A 23 -8.51 -15.96 -32.57
C ALA A 23 -7.79 -17.32 -32.51
N ARG A 24 -8.52 -18.39 -32.25
CA ARG A 24 -8.11 -19.76 -32.65
C ARG A 24 -8.83 -20.16 -33.94
N ALA A 25 -8.37 -19.65 -35.06
CA ALA A 25 -8.56 -20.30 -36.36
C ALA A 25 -7.17 -20.43 -36.97
N GLN A 26 -6.64 -21.65 -36.96
CA GLN A 26 -5.50 -22.00 -37.81
C GLN A 26 -5.94 -21.88 -39.26
N GLN A 27 -5.54 -20.81 -39.92
CA GLN A 27 -5.43 -20.73 -41.37
C GLN A 27 -3.96 -20.49 -41.68
N GLU A 28 -3.38 -21.37 -42.50
CA GLU A 28 -2.12 -21.05 -43.17
C GLU A 28 -2.32 -19.71 -43.90
N GLY A 29 -1.79 -18.66 -43.32
CA GLY A 29 -1.93 -17.31 -43.87
C GLY A 29 -1.23 -17.21 -45.23
N PRO A 30 -1.68 -16.34 -46.14
CA PRO A 30 -1.02 -16.10 -47.39
C PRO A 30 0.44 -15.73 -47.13
N ARG A 31 1.33 -16.19 -48.01
CA ARG A 31 2.76 -15.87 -47.95
C ARG A 31 2.94 -14.37 -47.72
N PRO A 32 3.80 -13.96 -46.79
CA PRO A 32 3.96 -12.54 -46.47
C PRO A 32 4.37 -11.77 -47.73
N TRP A 33 3.47 -10.93 -48.22
CA TRP A 33 3.70 -10.09 -49.38
C TRP A 33 4.18 -8.74 -48.93
N SER A 34 5.20 -8.19 -49.64
CA SER A 34 5.66 -6.83 -49.47
C SER A 34 6.07 -6.19 -50.78
N LEU A 35 5.89 -4.88 -50.87
CA LEU A 35 6.41 -4.01 -51.91
C LEU A 35 7.28 -2.97 -51.26
N ASP A 36 8.59 -3.09 -51.48
CA ASP A 36 9.55 -2.20 -50.83
C ASP A 36 10.08 -1.19 -51.83
N LEU A 37 9.68 0.07 -51.67
CA LEU A 37 10.15 1.22 -52.45
C LEU A 37 11.30 1.90 -51.66
N THR A 38 12.44 1.20 -51.60
CA THR A 38 13.55 1.57 -50.71
C THR A 38 14.87 1.59 -51.43
N VAL A 39 15.78 2.40 -50.90
CA VAL A 39 17.22 2.40 -51.25
C VAL A 39 17.99 2.11 -49.95
N HIS A 40 18.66 0.97 -49.86
CA HIS A 40 19.35 0.51 -48.64
C HIS A 40 18.39 0.50 -47.39
N ASP A 41 17.21 -0.09 -47.57
CA ASP A 41 16.14 -0.16 -46.56
C ASP A 41 15.48 1.18 -46.19
N PHE A 42 16.02 2.32 -46.70
CA PHE A 42 15.43 3.64 -46.45
C PHE A 42 14.35 3.97 -47.48
N GLY A 43 13.11 4.19 -47.02
CA GLY A 43 12.01 4.56 -47.92
C GLY A 43 10.63 4.12 -47.38
N ILE A 44 9.79 3.60 -48.30
CA ILE A 44 8.42 3.17 -48.00
C ILE A 44 8.29 1.68 -48.29
N GLY A 45 7.90 0.92 -47.27
CA GLY A 45 7.51 -0.47 -47.38
C GLY A 45 5.97 -0.62 -47.26
N ILE A 46 5.39 -1.36 -48.19
CA ILE A 46 3.95 -1.68 -48.17
C ILE A 46 3.79 -3.19 -47.98
N GLY A 47 3.06 -3.61 -46.97
CA GLY A 47 2.89 -5.01 -46.61
C GLY A 47 3.90 -5.49 -45.55
N ASN A 48 4.24 -6.78 -45.58
CA ASN A 48 5.06 -7.39 -44.53
C ASN A 48 6.60 -7.26 -44.81
N SER A 49 7.05 -6.04 -45.06
CA SER A 49 8.48 -5.72 -45.18
C SER A 49 9.23 -6.11 -43.92
N ARG A 50 10.36 -6.79 -44.04
CA ARG A 50 11.09 -7.34 -42.88
C ARG A 50 12.02 -6.34 -42.21
N HIS A 51 12.59 -5.42 -42.99
CA HIS A 51 13.47 -4.35 -42.51
C HIS A 51 13.13 -3.06 -43.24
N ILE A 52 12.85 -2.00 -42.47
CA ILE A 52 12.49 -0.69 -43.02
C ILE A 52 13.07 0.42 -42.16
N ASP A 53 13.80 1.31 -42.82
CA ASP A 53 14.20 2.61 -42.27
C ASP A 53 13.35 3.70 -42.92
N GLY A 54 12.23 4.05 -42.30
CA GLY A 54 11.29 5.02 -42.86
C GLY A 54 9.82 4.72 -42.54
N LEU A 55 8.99 4.65 -43.59
CA LEU A 55 7.55 4.43 -43.44
C LEU A 55 7.17 3.00 -43.82
N ARG A 56 6.61 2.25 -42.90
CA ARG A 56 6.01 0.94 -43.14
C ARG A 56 4.50 1.01 -43.01
N LEU A 57 3.80 0.68 -44.07
CA LEU A 57 2.34 0.61 -44.12
C LEU A 57 1.91 -0.85 -44.30
N ASN A 58 1.15 -1.39 -43.40
CA ASN A 58 0.69 -2.77 -43.47
C ASN A 58 -0.80 -2.89 -43.13
N PHE A 59 -1.44 -3.88 -43.74
CA PHE A 59 -2.78 -4.25 -43.30
C PHE A 59 -2.74 -5.08 -42.01
N ARG A 60 -1.86 -6.08 -41.95
CA ARG A 60 -1.67 -6.97 -40.81
C ARG A 60 -0.24 -7.47 -40.72
N ASP A 61 0.36 -7.35 -39.58
CA ASP A 61 1.70 -7.86 -39.32
C ASP A 61 1.62 -9.38 -39.08
N THR A 62 2.14 -10.17 -40.02
CA THR A 62 2.09 -11.65 -39.98
C THR A 62 3.47 -12.30 -39.87
N ALA A 63 4.54 -11.51 -39.95
CA ALA A 63 5.91 -11.99 -39.87
C ALA A 63 6.74 -11.06 -38.96
N PRO A 64 7.84 -11.53 -38.35
CA PRO A 64 8.77 -10.69 -37.63
C PRO A 64 9.40 -9.63 -38.53
N PHE A 65 9.53 -8.40 -38.01
CA PHE A 65 10.15 -7.28 -38.70
C PHE A 65 10.90 -6.35 -37.75
N VAL A 66 11.74 -5.52 -38.32
CA VAL A 66 12.40 -4.39 -37.65
C VAL A 66 12.06 -3.13 -38.42
N ALA A 67 11.50 -2.14 -37.76
CA ALA A 67 11.16 -0.86 -38.35
C ALA A 67 11.81 0.28 -37.55
N HIS A 68 12.64 1.07 -38.23
CA HIS A 68 13.15 2.34 -37.73
C HIS A 68 12.40 3.47 -38.43
N GLY A 69 11.55 4.18 -37.67
CA GLY A 69 10.70 5.25 -38.21
C GLY A 69 9.22 5.04 -37.88
N VAL A 70 8.37 4.95 -38.90
CA VAL A 70 6.92 4.84 -38.72
C VAL A 70 6.43 3.45 -39.14
N ASN A 71 5.80 2.72 -38.23
CA ASN A 71 5.02 1.52 -38.57
C ASN A 71 3.53 1.80 -38.38
N ALA A 72 2.77 1.74 -39.45
CA ALA A 72 1.31 1.90 -39.42
C ALA A 72 0.62 0.62 -39.88
N THR A 73 -0.24 0.03 -39.01
CA THR A 73 -0.93 -1.23 -39.23
C THR A 73 -2.44 -1.04 -39.01
N ILE A 74 -3.27 -1.57 -39.95
CA ILE A 74 -4.75 -1.37 -39.93
C ILE A 74 -5.46 -2.52 -39.20
N TRP A 75 -4.78 -3.62 -38.90
CA TRP A 75 -5.42 -4.78 -38.25
C TRP A 75 -4.55 -5.34 -37.11
N ILE A 76 -5.16 -6.23 -36.32
CA ILE A 76 -4.48 -6.89 -35.18
C ILE A 76 -3.28 -7.70 -35.70
N PRO A 77 -2.06 -7.48 -35.18
CA PRO A 77 -0.89 -8.27 -35.52
C PRO A 77 -1.08 -9.76 -35.25
N ASP A 78 -0.49 -10.62 -36.05
CA ASP A 78 -0.42 -12.05 -35.78
C ASP A 78 0.65 -12.35 -34.74
N LYS A 79 0.68 -13.57 -34.20
CA LYS A 79 1.66 -14.02 -33.20
C LYS A 79 3.10 -13.82 -33.65
N GLU A 80 3.39 -13.99 -34.92
CA GLU A 80 4.72 -13.78 -35.47
C GLU A 80 5.03 -12.27 -35.61
N GLY A 81 4.05 -11.43 -35.97
CA GLY A 81 4.21 -9.97 -36.03
C GLY A 81 4.51 -9.34 -34.66
N VAL A 82 4.01 -9.93 -33.57
CA VAL A 82 4.27 -9.46 -32.21
C VAL A 82 5.75 -9.67 -31.79
N LYS A 83 6.51 -10.48 -32.49
CA LYS A 83 7.96 -10.66 -32.24
C LYS A 83 8.83 -9.54 -32.80
N SER A 84 8.27 -8.53 -33.41
CA SER A 84 8.93 -7.46 -34.13
C SER A 84 9.47 -6.36 -33.20
N GLU A 85 10.38 -5.53 -33.73
CA GLU A 85 10.93 -4.38 -33.03
C GLU A 85 10.59 -3.09 -33.81
N ILE A 86 10.12 -2.08 -33.11
CA ILE A 86 9.82 -0.76 -33.67
C ILE A 86 10.58 0.29 -32.88
N ASP A 87 11.46 1.00 -33.58
CA ASP A 87 12.20 2.15 -33.07
C ASP A 87 11.64 3.42 -33.74
N GLY A 88 10.73 4.13 -33.07
CA GLY A 88 10.06 5.31 -33.60
C GLY A 88 8.58 5.35 -33.26
N LEU A 89 7.73 5.46 -34.30
CA LEU A 89 6.30 5.60 -34.16
C LEU A 89 5.58 4.31 -34.57
N ALA A 90 4.86 3.70 -33.65
CA ALA A 90 3.96 2.58 -33.89
C ALA A 90 2.51 3.07 -33.88
N LEU A 91 1.81 2.93 -34.99
CA LEU A 91 0.39 3.27 -35.15
C LEU A 91 -0.41 2.00 -35.49
N GLY A 92 -1.55 1.80 -34.87
CA GLY A 92 -2.41 0.66 -35.20
C GLY A 92 -3.87 0.86 -34.88
N LEU A 93 -4.73 0.37 -35.79
CA LEU A 93 -6.17 0.31 -35.60
C LEU A 93 -6.66 -1.09 -35.98
N PRO A 94 -7.37 -1.84 -35.11
CA PRO A 94 -7.75 -1.44 -33.75
C PRO A 94 -6.63 -1.65 -32.73
N LEU A 95 -5.57 -2.43 -33.03
CA LEU A 95 -4.52 -2.76 -32.11
C LEU A 95 -3.12 -2.49 -32.69
N THR A 96 -2.32 -1.75 -31.93
CA THR A 96 -0.88 -1.63 -32.16
C THR A 96 -0.16 -2.73 -31.36
N GLY A 97 0.71 -3.49 -32.01
CA GLY A 97 1.45 -4.55 -31.33
C GLY A 97 2.82 -4.80 -31.93
N ALA A 98 3.80 -5.05 -31.06
CA ALA A 98 5.14 -5.46 -31.44
C ALA A 98 5.81 -6.21 -30.29
N GLY A 99 6.92 -6.89 -30.53
CA GLY A 99 7.72 -7.49 -29.46
C GLY A 99 8.38 -6.45 -28.59
N LYS A 100 8.96 -5.42 -29.21
CA LYS A 100 9.56 -4.28 -28.53
C LYS A 100 9.16 -2.99 -29.23
N VAL A 101 8.91 -1.95 -28.46
CA VAL A 101 8.71 -0.60 -28.97
C VAL A 101 9.60 0.36 -28.22
N ARG A 102 10.39 1.14 -28.97
CA ARG A 102 11.14 2.28 -28.46
C ARG A 102 10.63 3.53 -29.18
N GLY A 103 10.02 4.45 -28.43
CA GLY A 103 9.45 5.68 -28.97
C GLY A 103 7.98 5.84 -28.63
N LEU A 104 7.13 6.07 -29.63
CA LEU A 104 5.72 6.36 -29.43
C LEU A 104 4.83 5.23 -30.01
N ALA A 105 3.94 4.69 -29.21
CA ALA A 105 2.93 3.71 -29.62
C ALA A 105 1.52 4.26 -29.41
N LEU A 106 0.75 4.35 -30.47
CA LEU A 106 -0.61 4.87 -30.45
C LEU A 106 -1.58 3.88 -31.11
N GLY A 107 -2.73 3.66 -30.49
CA GLY A 107 -3.76 2.79 -31.05
C GLY A 107 -5.07 2.88 -30.27
N PHE A 108 -6.09 2.16 -30.76
CA PHE A 108 -7.30 1.95 -29.96
C PHE A 108 -6.95 1.03 -28.76
N GLY A 109 -6.09 0.04 -29.01
CA GLY A 109 -5.35 -0.72 -28.00
C GLY A 109 -3.87 -0.77 -28.35
N VAL A 110 -3.00 -0.88 -27.34
CA VAL A 110 -1.58 -1.09 -27.52
C VAL A 110 -1.14 -2.32 -26.73
N ALA A 111 -0.53 -3.28 -27.42
CA ALA A 111 -0.01 -4.50 -26.79
C ALA A 111 1.47 -4.72 -27.23
N VAL A 112 2.38 -4.64 -26.27
CA VAL A 112 3.80 -4.89 -26.49
C VAL A 112 4.17 -6.18 -25.77
N ASP A 113 4.75 -7.15 -26.48
CA ASP A 113 5.00 -8.49 -25.90
C ASP A 113 6.12 -8.48 -24.85
N LYS A 114 7.17 -7.71 -25.07
CA LYS A 114 8.36 -7.69 -24.19
C LYS A 114 8.51 -6.36 -23.45
N THR A 115 9.06 -5.35 -24.11
CA THR A 115 9.40 -4.08 -23.47
C THR A 115 8.91 -2.89 -24.25
N LEU A 116 8.47 -1.87 -23.51
CA LEU A 116 8.08 -0.58 -24.03
C LEU A 116 8.97 0.49 -23.40
N ASP A 117 9.78 1.16 -24.25
CA ASP A 117 10.63 2.27 -23.84
C ASP A 117 10.15 3.55 -24.56
N GLY A 118 9.45 4.43 -23.86
CA GLY A 118 8.91 5.67 -24.43
C GLY A 118 7.49 5.97 -23.99
N VAL A 119 6.62 6.31 -24.92
CA VAL A 119 5.23 6.70 -24.63
C VAL A 119 4.27 5.75 -25.35
N ALA A 120 3.30 5.22 -24.64
CA ALA A 120 2.21 4.47 -25.24
C ALA A 120 0.84 4.99 -24.78
N ALA A 121 -0.06 5.20 -25.74
CA ALA A 121 -1.42 5.60 -25.45
C ALA A 121 -2.44 4.75 -26.24
N GLY A 122 -3.42 4.23 -25.53
CA GLY A 122 -4.51 3.43 -26.08
C GLY A 122 -5.87 3.82 -25.51
N VAL A 123 -6.86 4.01 -26.37
CA VAL A 123 -8.22 4.39 -25.94
C VAL A 123 -8.84 3.33 -25.03
N LEU A 124 -8.74 2.06 -25.39
CA LEU A 124 -9.19 0.96 -24.52
C LEU A 124 -8.14 0.63 -23.46
N GLY A 125 -6.90 0.40 -23.90
CA GLY A 125 -5.89 0.03 -22.95
C GLY A 125 -4.51 -0.09 -23.54
N VAL A 126 -3.52 -0.13 -22.66
CA VAL A 126 -2.12 -0.32 -23.00
C VAL A 126 -1.53 -1.41 -22.14
N GLY A 127 -0.88 -2.39 -22.75
CA GLY A 127 -0.23 -3.50 -22.07
C GLY A 127 1.19 -3.77 -22.56
N SER A 128 2.07 -4.15 -21.63
CA SER A 128 3.39 -4.69 -21.93
C SER A 128 3.58 -6.02 -21.21
N GLY A 129 3.97 -7.07 -21.91
CA GLY A 129 4.22 -8.39 -21.31
C GLY A 129 5.44 -8.39 -20.37
N GLY A 130 6.45 -7.59 -20.68
CA GLY A 130 7.62 -7.38 -19.83
C GLY A 130 7.51 -6.09 -19.02
N GLY A 131 8.60 -5.33 -18.99
CA GLY A 131 8.63 -4.04 -18.30
C GLY A 131 8.36 -2.83 -19.21
N MET A 132 8.19 -1.66 -18.59
CA MET A 132 8.06 -0.41 -19.31
C MET A 132 8.95 0.67 -18.69
N ARG A 133 9.45 1.58 -19.55
CA ARG A 133 10.09 2.83 -19.17
C ARG A 133 9.47 3.99 -19.92
N GLY A 134 8.99 5.00 -19.20
CA GLY A 134 8.36 6.18 -19.78
C GLY A 134 6.90 6.37 -19.36
N ILE A 135 5.98 6.53 -20.31
CA ILE A 135 4.57 6.88 -20.03
C ILE A 135 3.63 5.87 -20.68
N LEU A 136 2.73 5.32 -19.89
CA LEU A 136 1.69 4.37 -20.29
C LEU A 136 0.31 4.96 -19.97
N LEU A 137 -0.50 5.24 -20.99
CA LEU A 137 -1.83 5.82 -20.80
C LEU A 137 -2.89 4.92 -21.45
N GLY A 138 -3.70 4.29 -20.63
CA GLY A 138 -4.82 3.46 -21.11
C GLY A 138 -6.17 4.02 -20.70
N GLY A 139 -7.09 4.20 -21.66
CA GLY A 139 -8.43 4.73 -21.37
C GLY A 139 -9.20 3.89 -20.34
N LEU A 140 -9.18 2.56 -20.46
CA LEU A 140 -9.75 1.66 -19.45
C LEU A 140 -8.67 1.11 -18.52
N GLY A 141 -7.55 0.65 -19.10
CA GLY A 141 -6.49 0.03 -18.29
C GLY A 141 -5.09 0.22 -18.83
N ALA A 142 -4.13 0.30 -17.90
CA ALA A 142 -2.71 0.35 -18.19
C ALA A 142 -1.98 -0.71 -17.36
N GLY A 143 -1.19 -1.59 -17.99
CA GLY A 143 -0.54 -2.64 -17.23
C GLY A 143 0.72 -3.19 -17.85
N THR A 144 1.60 -3.71 -17.01
CA THR A 144 2.79 -4.45 -17.45
C THR A 144 2.94 -5.75 -16.65
N GLY A 145 3.47 -6.78 -17.31
CA GLY A 145 3.84 -8.01 -16.64
C GLY A 145 5.11 -7.88 -15.78
N GLY A 146 5.98 -6.92 -16.10
CA GLY A 146 7.21 -6.63 -15.37
C GLY A 146 7.14 -5.31 -14.60
N ASN A 147 8.29 -4.62 -14.58
CA ASN A 147 8.44 -3.37 -13.83
C ASN A 147 7.90 -2.15 -14.58
N VAL A 148 7.44 -1.16 -13.83
CA VAL A 148 7.12 0.19 -14.31
C VAL A 148 8.19 1.16 -13.85
N ILE A 149 8.83 1.86 -14.81
CA ILE A 149 9.73 2.98 -14.51
C ILE A 149 9.18 4.22 -15.23
N GLY A 150 8.53 5.09 -14.49
CA GLY A 150 7.90 6.30 -15.03
C GLY A 150 6.44 6.44 -14.61
N ILE A 151 5.53 6.63 -15.57
CA ILE A 151 4.12 6.91 -15.34
C ILE A 151 3.26 5.83 -16.00
N ALA A 152 2.36 5.21 -15.25
CA ALA A 152 1.33 4.37 -15.82
C ALA A 152 -0.05 4.79 -15.26
N ALA A 153 -0.97 5.11 -16.15
CA ALA A 153 -2.32 5.52 -15.78
C ALA A 153 -3.38 4.79 -16.61
N GLY A 154 -4.41 4.30 -15.92
CA GLY A 154 -5.57 3.64 -16.53
C GLY A 154 -6.87 4.15 -15.94
N GLY A 155 -7.88 4.42 -16.80
CA GLY A 155 -9.16 4.97 -16.36
C GLY A 155 -9.88 4.10 -15.33
N LEU A 156 -9.85 2.78 -15.46
CA LEU A 156 -10.37 1.85 -14.46
C LEU A 156 -9.25 1.32 -13.56
N GLY A 157 -8.14 0.90 -14.16
CA GLY A 157 -7.08 0.31 -13.38
C GLY A 157 -5.69 0.46 -13.98
N ALA A 158 -4.68 0.48 -13.11
CA ALA A 158 -3.29 0.44 -13.50
C ALA A 158 -2.53 -0.62 -12.69
N GLY A 159 -1.63 -1.37 -13.33
CA GLY A 159 -0.93 -2.44 -12.65
C GLY A 159 0.45 -2.77 -13.20
N ALA A 160 1.32 -3.23 -12.31
CA ALA A 160 2.60 -3.82 -12.62
C ALA A 160 2.71 -5.19 -11.97
N GLY A 161 3.18 -6.20 -12.71
CA GLY A 161 3.49 -7.51 -12.16
C GLY A 161 4.74 -7.50 -11.27
N GLY A 162 5.68 -6.62 -11.56
CA GLY A 162 6.91 -6.40 -10.80
C GLY A 162 6.88 -5.12 -9.97
N ASP A 163 8.02 -4.44 -9.93
CA ASP A 163 8.24 -3.22 -9.15
C ASP A 163 7.75 -1.98 -9.89
N VAL A 164 7.37 -0.96 -9.13
CA VAL A 164 7.00 0.36 -9.63
C VAL A 164 7.93 1.42 -9.10
N TYR A 165 8.52 2.19 -10.03
CA TYR A 165 9.33 3.38 -9.74
C TYR A 165 8.72 4.58 -10.48
N GLY A 166 7.93 5.37 -9.79
CA GLY A 166 7.28 6.54 -10.37
C GLY A 166 5.82 6.72 -9.96
N LEU A 167 4.95 7.01 -10.94
CA LEU A 167 3.53 7.24 -10.70
C LEU A 167 2.67 6.11 -11.27
N LEU A 168 1.80 5.56 -10.44
CA LEU A 168 0.79 4.61 -10.86
C LEU A 168 -0.60 5.12 -10.46
N ALA A 169 -1.49 5.30 -11.45
CA ALA A 169 -2.82 5.81 -11.20
C ALA A 169 -3.90 4.93 -11.85
N GLY A 170 -4.92 4.56 -11.09
CA GLY A 170 -6.07 3.81 -11.58
C GLY A 170 -7.38 4.34 -11.00
N GLY A 171 -8.38 4.58 -11.86
CA GLY A 171 -9.66 5.15 -11.43
C GLY A 171 -10.40 4.30 -10.39
N LEU A 172 -10.36 2.97 -10.50
CA LEU A 172 -10.85 2.06 -9.46
C LEU A 172 -9.71 1.58 -8.58
N GLY A 173 -8.61 1.14 -9.19
CA GLY A 173 -7.51 0.60 -8.41
C GLY A 173 -6.16 0.64 -9.11
N ALA A 174 -5.11 0.67 -8.29
CA ALA A 174 -3.75 0.59 -8.79
C ALA A 174 -2.93 -0.39 -7.93
N GLY A 175 -1.95 -1.08 -8.54
CA GLY A 175 -1.18 -2.05 -7.77
C GLY A 175 0.14 -2.48 -8.40
N ALA A 176 1.10 -2.79 -7.54
CA ALA A 176 2.37 -3.41 -7.87
C ALA A 176 2.45 -4.81 -7.26
N GLY A 177 2.92 -5.78 -8.02
CA GLY A 177 3.20 -7.13 -7.49
C GLY A 177 4.42 -7.17 -6.57
N GLY A 178 5.42 -6.32 -6.84
CA GLY A 178 6.64 -6.13 -6.08
C GLY A 178 6.63 -4.88 -5.20
N ASP A 179 7.78 -4.23 -5.12
CA ASP A 179 7.97 -2.97 -4.39
C ASP A 179 7.38 -1.78 -5.18
N PHE A 180 6.84 -0.81 -4.45
CA PHE A 180 6.33 0.41 -5.05
C PHE A 180 7.03 1.64 -4.45
N THR A 181 7.82 2.33 -5.27
CA THR A 181 8.48 3.58 -4.88
C THR A 181 7.97 4.73 -5.74
N GLY A 182 7.31 5.71 -5.12
CA GLY A 182 6.78 6.89 -5.81
C GLY A 182 5.38 7.31 -5.35
N ILE A 183 4.51 7.60 -6.31
CA ILE A 183 3.14 8.08 -6.05
C ILE A 183 2.13 7.07 -6.56
N GLY A 184 1.27 6.61 -5.67
CA GLY A 184 0.21 5.67 -5.98
C GLY A 184 -1.17 6.27 -5.74
N LEU A 185 -2.02 6.25 -6.78
CA LEU A 185 -3.39 6.78 -6.72
C LEU A 185 -4.38 5.70 -7.16
N GLY A 186 -5.31 5.36 -6.30
CA GLY A 186 -6.37 4.39 -6.60
C GLY A 186 -7.73 4.90 -6.11
N GLY A 187 -8.72 4.98 -6.99
CA GLY A 187 -10.05 5.47 -6.61
C GLY A 187 -10.71 4.65 -5.51
N LEU A 188 -10.64 3.33 -5.55
CA LEU A 188 -11.06 2.46 -4.46
C LEU A 188 -9.86 2.02 -3.62
N GLY A 189 -8.78 1.56 -4.26
CA GLY A 189 -7.65 1.07 -3.50
C GLY A 189 -6.33 1.07 -4.24
N ILE A 190 -5.25 1.09 -3.46
CA ILE A 190 -3.90 0.94 -3.96
C ILE A 190 -3.12 -0.04 -3.12
N GLY A 191 -2.30 -0.87 -3.78
CA GLY A 191 -1.52 -1.87 -3.07
C GLY A 191 -0.15 -2.14 -3.67
N ALA A 192 0.75 -2.59 -2.81
CA ALA A 192 2.04 -3.17 -3.18
C ALA A 192 2.18 -4.55 -2.55
N GLY A 193 2.61 -5.55 -3.31
CA GLY A 193 2.93 -6.88 -2.78
C GLY A 193 4.16 -6.85 -1.85
N GLY A 194 5.13 -6.02 -2.19
CA GLY A 194 6.32 -5.74 -1.39
C GLY A 194 6.18 -4.49 -0.51
N ARG A 195 7.22 -3.67 -0.50
CA ARG A 195 7.24 -2.38 0.22
C ARG A 195 6.65 -1.26 -0.60
N ALA A 196 5.91 -0.41 0.08
CA ALA A 196 5.44 0.85 -0.47
C ALA A 196 6.24 2.03 0.11
N ARG A 197 6.85 2.86 -0.75
CA ARG A 197 7.62 4.04 -0.35
C ARG A 197 7.15 5.26 -1.11
N GLY A 198 6.71 6.30 -0.41
CA GLY A 198 6.26 7.56 -1.02
C GLY A 198 4.87 7.99 -0.59
N LEU A 199 4.04 8.43 -1.54
CA LEU A 199 2.68 8.89 -1.29
C LEU A 199 1.66 7.91 -1.89
N PHE A 200 0.76 7.41 -1.07
CA PHE A 200 -0.29 6.48 -1.48
C PHE A 200 -1.66 6.98 -1.05
N VAL A 201 -2.56 7.11 -2.02
CA VAL A 201 -3.94 7.52 -1.78
C VAL A 201 -4.89 6.49 -2.37
N GLY A 202 -5.70 5.89 -1.53
CA GLY A 202 -6.76 4.95 -1.90
C GLY A 202 -8.10 5.37 -1.33
N GLY A 203 -9.12 5.50 -2.16
CA GLY A 203 -10.45 5.94 -1.71
C GLY A 203 -11.05 5.06 -0.60
N LEU A 204 -10.87 3.74 -0.67
CA LEU A 204 -11.21 2.84 0.42
C LEU A 204 -9.97 2.40 1.20
N GLY A 205 -8.88 2.02 0.51
CA GLY A 205 -7.76 1.48 1.23
C GLY A 205 -6.40 1.59 0.57
N VAL A 206 -5.38 1.59 1.44
CA VAL A 206 -3.97 1.49 1.06
C VAL A 206 -3.37 0.27 1.73
N GLY A 207 -2.72 -0.60 0.96
CA GLY A 207 -2.11 -1.83 1.47
C GLY A 207 -0.68 -2.06 1.00
N ALA A 208 0.16 -2.60 1.89
CA ALA A 208 1.49 -3.07 1.53
C ALA A 208 1.80 -4.40 2.21
N GLY A 209 2.29 -5.39 1.46
CA GLY A 209 2.66 -6.68 2.02
C GLY A 209 3.91 -6.61 2.91
N GLY A 210 4.92 -5.86 2.48
CA GLY A 210 6.22 -5.78 3.15
C GLY A 210 6.34 -4.68 4.22
N GLY A 211 5.97 -3.47 3.90
CA GLY A 211 6.07 -2.31 4.79
C GLY A 211 5.65 -1.05 4.06
N LEU A 212 5.41 0.02 4.81
CA LEU A 212 4.99 1.29 4.27
C LEU A 212 5.85 2.41 4.85
N ASP A 213 6.57 3.13 3.97
CA ASP A 213 7.43 4.24 4.32
C ASP A 213 6.96 5.50 3.59
N GLY A 214 6.43 6.50 4.30
CA GLY A 214 5.95 7.74 3.72
C GLY A 214 4.55 8.13 4.16
N ILE A 215 3.68 8.51 3.22
CA ILE A 215 2.32 8.99 3.50
C ILE A 215 1.30 8.03 2.88
N ALA A 216 0.38 7.53 3.68
CA ALA A 216 -0.71 6.68 3.22
C ALA A 216 -2.07 7.21 3.70
N LEU A 217 -2.95 7.44 2.75
CA LEU A 217 -4.31 7.94 2.98
C LEU A 217 -5.32 6.92 2.44
N GLY A 218 -6.02 6.25 3.33
CA GLY A 218 -7.07 5.29 2.99
C GLY A 218 -8.41 5.69 3.56
N GLY A 219 -9.44 5.87 2.73
CA GLY A 219 -10.77 6.30 3.20
C GLY A 219 -11.37 5.36 4.24
N ALA A 220 -11.25 4.06 4.10
CA ALA A 220 -11.61 3.09 5.12
C ALA A 220 -10.38 2.67 5.95
N GLY A 221 -9.25 2.35 5.32
CA GLY A 221 -8.14 1.89 6.10
C GLY A 221 -6.77 1.91 5.42
N VAL A 222 -5.74 1.87 6.27
CA VAL A 222 -4.36 1.68 5.85
C VAL A 222 -3.80 0.45 6.56
N GLY A 223 -3.24 -0.48 5.80
CA GLY A 223 -2.69 -1.71 6.35
C GLY A 223 -1.34 -2.10 5.76
N THR A 224 -0.45 -2.61 6.60
CA THR A 224 0.80 -3.20 6.13
C THR A 224 1.16 -4.45 6.92
N GLY A 225 1.70 -5.46 6.22
CA GLY A 225 2.22 -6.67 6.86
C GLY A 225 3.50 -6.41 7.64
N GLY A 226 4.31 -5.46 7.20
CA GLY A 226 5.54 -5.06 7.87
C GLY A 226 5.39 -3.82 8.74
N ARG A 227 6.43 -2.99 8.76
CA ARG A 227 6.49 -1.76 9.53
C ARG A 227 5.90 -0.59 8.75
N LEU A 228 5.16 0.25 9.47
CA LEU A 228 4.65 1.53 8.98
C LEU A 228 5.54 2.66 9.52
N ARG A 229 6.11 3.48 8.64
CA ARG A 229 6.90 4.66 8.99
C ARG A 229 6.38 5.88 8.27
N GLY A 230 6.13 6.95 9.00
CA GLY A 230 5.65 8.22 8.47
C GLY A 230 4.23 8.55 8.90
N ILE A 231 3.35 8.89 7.96
CA ILE A 231 1.99 9.32 8.24
C ILE A 231 0.99 8.34 7.63
N ALA A 232 0.07 7.82 8.43
CA ALA A 232 -1.02 7.00 7.94
C ALA A 232 -2.37 7.46 8.48
N LEU A 233 -3.31 7.70 7.59
CA LEU A 233 -4.68 8.09 7.92
C LEU A 233 -5.65 7.05 7.35
N GLY A 234 -6.42 6.41 8.22
CA GLY A 234 -7.45 5.45 7.87
C GLY A 234 -8.79 5.82 8.47
N GLY A 235 -9.85 5.98 7.67
CA GLY A 235 -11.16 6.39 8.18
C GLY A 235 -11.76 5.42 9.20
N LEU A 236 -11.56 4.12 9.06
CA LEU A 236 -11.92 3.12 10.08
C LEU A 236 -10.70 2.71 10.89
N GLY A 237 -9.57 2.46 10.24
CA GLY A 237 -8.42 2.00 11.01
C GLY A 237 -7.07 2.02 10.31
N VAL A 238 -6.03 1.95 11.13
CA VAL A 238 -4.65 1.80 10.68
C VAL A 238 -4.02 0.60 11.38
N GLY A 239 -3.43 -0.30 10.60
CA GLY A 239 -2.79 -1.51 11.12
C GLY A 239 -1.40 -1.78 10.55
N ALA A 240 -0.48 -2.26 11.40
CA ALA A 240 0.84 -2.70 10.98
C ALA A 240 1.23 -4.01 11.67
N GLY A 241 1.78 -4.97 10.93
CA GLY A 241 2.21 -6.26 11.49
C GLY A 241 3.42 -6.12 12.42
N ASP A 242 4.43 -5.37 11.99
CA ASP A 242 5.71 -5.30 12.72
C ASP A 242 5.89 -4.06 13.61
N GLY A 243 5.13 -3.02 13.41
CA GLY A 243 5.25 -1.82 14.21
C GLY A 243 4.90 -0.54 13.46
N VAL A 244 4.73 0.51 14.24
CA VAL A 244 4.39 1.85 13.75
C VAL A 244 5.43 2.85 14.24
N GLN A 245 5.91 3.72 13.34
CA GLN A 245 6.78 4.86 13.66
C GLN A 245 6.25 6.12 12.98
N GLY A 246 5.78 7.10 13.74
CA GLY A 246 5.34 8.39 13.23
C GLY A 246 3.94 8.78 13.70
N LEU A 247 3.15 9.33 12.79
CA LEU A 247 1.79 9.80 13.04
C LEU A 247 0.77 8.83 12.43
N VAL A 248 -0.09 8.25 13.25
CA VAL A 248 -1.16 7.38 12.77
C VAL A 248 -2.51 7.82 13.33
N LEU A 249 -3.48 7.95 12.43
CA LEU A 249 -4.85 8.32 12.78
C LEU A 249 -5.81 7.27 12.23
N GLY A 250 -6.52 6.59 13.10
CA GLY A 250 -7.58 5.63 12.76
C GLY A 250 -8.93 6.09 13.29
N GLY A 251 -9.94 6.20 12.44
CA GLY A 251 -11.26 6.64 12.86
C GLY A 251 -11.87 5.77 13.98
N LEU A 252 -11.68 4.45 13.92
CA LEU A 252 -12.11 3.54 14.99
C LEU A 252 -10.91 2.98 15.75
N ALA A 253 -9.91 2.44 15.04
CA ALA A 253 -8.82 1.73 15.69
C ALA A 253 -7.45 1.98 15.09
N VAL A 254 -6.43 1.94 15.95
CA VAL A 254 -5.03 1.87 15.56
C VAL A 254 -4.39 0.67 16.25
N GLY A 255 -3.76 -0.22 15.47
CA GLY A 255 -3.17 -1.43 16.02
C GLY A 255 -1.85 -1.82 15.39
N THR A 256 -0.96 -2.39 16.20
CA THR A 256 0.29 -2.95 15.70
C THR A 256 0.64 -4.25 16.42
N GLY A 257 1.25 -5.18 15.69
CA GLY A 257 1.71 -6.46 16.26
C GLY A 257 2.90 -6.30 17.21
N ARG A 258 3.69 -5.22 17.08
CA ARG A 258 4.85 -4.94 17.94
C ARG A 258 4.77 -3.54 18.54
N ASP A 259 5.78 -2.72 18.33
CA ASP A 259 5.91 -1.42 18.96
C ASP A 259 5.21 -0.31 18.19
N MET A 260 4.69 0.65 18.92
CA MET A 260 4.09 1.88 18.41
C MET A 260 4.91 3.06 18.93
N GLN A 261 5.52 3.83 18.02
CA GLN A 261 6.39 4.97 18.37
C GLN A 261 5.88 6.24 17.71
N GLY A 262 5.64 7.28 18.48
CA GLY A 262 5.18 8.57 18.02
C GLY A 262 3.78 8.93 18.50
N LEU A 263 2.92 9.41 17.62
CA LEU A 263 1.54 9.80 17.93
C LEU A 263 0.54 8.86 17.27
N ALA A 264 -0.27 8.20 18.09
CA ALA A 264 -1.39 7.38 17.65
C ALA A 264 -2.71 7.93 18.17
N VAL A 265 -3.65 8.17 17.27
CA VAL A 265 -5.00 8.63 17.63
C VAL A 265 -6.03 7.68 17.03
N ALA A 266 -6.93 7.21 17.86
CA ALA A 266 -8.02 6.31 17.48
C ALA A 266 -9.35 6.75 18.08
N GLY A 267 -10.44 6.63 17.34
CA GLY A 267 -11.77 6.96 17.87
C GLY A 267 -12.21 6.05 19.00
N LEU A 268 -11.92 4.75 18.91
CA LEU A 268 -12.30 3.78 19.94
C LEU A 268 -11.09 3.18 20.67
N ALA A 269 -10.15 2.55 19.93
CA ALA A 269 -9.09 1.80 20.57
C ALA A 269 -7.73 1.96 19.93
N ALA A 270 -6.67 2.03 20.75
CA ALA A 270 -5.30 1.94 20.31
C ALA A 270 -4.57 0.82 21.05
N GLY A 271 -3.82 -0.01 20.32
CA GLY A 271 -3.12 -1.15 20.90
C GLY A 271 -1.83 -1.52 20.23
N ALA A 272 -0.89 -2.01 21.04
CA ALA A 272 0.37 -2.54 20.58
C ALA A 272 0.65 -3.90 21.24
N GLY A 273 1.16 -4.86 20.47
CA GLY A 273 1.62 -6.15 21.01
C GLY A 273 2.93 -6.05 21.79
N GLY A 274 3.69 -4.97 21.62
CA GLY A 274 4.92 -4.65 22.33
C GLY A 274 4.78 -3.39 23.18
N ALA A 275 5.48 -2.33 22.82
CA ALA A 275 5.49 -1.07 23.58
C ALA A 275 4.77 0.06 22.82
N ILE A 276 4.05 0.90 23.55
CA ILE A 276 3.63 2.23 23.10
C ILE A 276 4.65 3.23 23.64
N GLN A 277 5.34 3.96 22.73
CA GLN A 277 6.32 4.97 23.05
C GLN A 277 5.93 6.31 22.45
N GLY A 278 5.58 7.26 23.27
CA GLY A 278 5.11 8.58 22.85
C GLY A 278 3.69 8.87 23.32
N VAL A 279 2.79 9.24 22.42
CA VAL A 279 1.41 9.64 22.75
C VAL A 279 0.40 8.71 22.10
N ALA A 280 -0.47 8.12 22.89
CA ALA A 280 -1.61 7.37 22.42
C ALA A 280 -2.90 7.98 22.95
N ILE A 281 -3.84 8.26 22.06
CA ILE A 281 -5.16 8.82 22.38
C ILE A 281 -6.22 7.91 21.78
N ALA A 282 -7.18 7.45 22.60
CA ALA A 282 -8.30 6.66 22.15
C ALA A 282 -9.57 6.99 22.93
N GLY A 283 -10.72 6.82 22.31
CA GLY A 283 -12.00 7.10 23.00
C GLY A 283 -12.30 6.11 24.12
N LEU A 284 -12.17 4.81 23.86
CA LEU A 284 -12.54 3.77 24.81
C LEU A 284 -11.35 3.13 25.51
N GLY A 285 -10.33 2.70 24.75
CA GLY A 285 -9.28 1.89 25.35
C GLY A 285 -7.91 2.01 24.77
N ILE A 286 -6.89 1.94 25.63
CA ILE A 286 -5.49 1.80 25.25
C ILE A 286 -4.90 0.60 25.99
N GLY A 287 -4.25 -0.29 25.23
CA GLY A 287 -3.61 -1.48 25.79
C GLY A 287 -2.28 -1.82 25.14
N ALA A 288 -1.26 -2.04 25.97
CA ALA A 288 0.04 -2.57 25.54
C ALA A 288 0.77 -3.18 26.73
N PRO A 289 1.65 -4.18 26.53
CA PRO A 289 2.52 -4.68 27.60
C PRO A 289 3.35 -3.58 28.25
N ARG A 290 3.86 -2.62 27.46
CA ARG A 290 4.61 -1.45 27.94
C ARG A 290 4.00 -0.16 27.39
N ILE A 291 3.86 0.84 28.23
CA ILE A 291 3.44 2.19 27.87
C ILE A 291 4.46 3.17 28.39
N GLN A 292 5.10 3.91 27.49
CA GLN A 292 6.12 4.90 27.81
C GLN A 292 5.73 6.25 27.20
N GLY A 293 5.24 7.17 28.01
CA GLY A 293 4.79 8.49 27.61
C GLY A 293 3.38 8.81 28.08
N LEU A 294 2.51 9.26 27.18
CA LEU A 294 1.14 9.71 27.52
C LEU A 294 0.09 8.76 26.91
N ALA A 295 -0.77 8.22 27.76
CA ALA A 295 -1.95 7.46 27.33
C ALA A 295 -3.23 8.16 27.79
N ILE A 296 -4.14 8.47 26.86
CA ILE A 296 -5.42 9.10 27.12
C ILE A 296 -6.56 8.24 26.53
N ALA A 297 -7.37 7.62 27.36
CA ALA A 297 -8.55 6.86 26.95
C ALA A 297 -9.50 6.70 28.13
N LEU A 298 -10.75 6.28 27.89
CA LEU A 298 -11.69 5.97 28.98
C LEU A 298 -11.12 4.88 29.91
N ALA A 299 -10.45 3.88 29.33
CA ALA A 299 -9.72 2.85 30.07
C ALA A 299 -8.32 2.65 29.49
N ALA A 300 -7.33 2.41 30.35
CA ALA A 300 -5.97 2.11 29.91
C ALA A 300 -5.38 0.97 30.75
N GLY A 301 -4.51 0.16 30.16
CA GLY A 301 -3.86 -0.92 30.88
C GLY A 301 -2.57 -1.43 30.25
N GLY A 302 -1.68 -1.94 31.12
CA GLY A 302 -0.41 -2.52 30.75
C GLY A 302 0.24 -3.29 31.87
N LYS A 303 1.48 -3.74 31.63
CA LYS A 303 2.31 -4.38 32.66
C LYS A 303 3.41 -3.44 33.17
N GLU A 304 4.04 -2.69 32.24
CA GLU A 304 5.04 -1.67 32.58
C GLU A 304 4.55 -0.33 32.04
N VAL A 305 4.28 0.62 32.91
CA VAL A 305 3.77 1.93 32.52
C VAL A 305 4.67 3.00 33.10
N GLN A 306 5.27 3.82 32.22
CA GLN A 306 6.14 4.94 32.56
C GLN A 306 5.61 6.21 31.93
N GLY A 307 5.24 7.20 32.76
CA GLY A 307 4.77 8.49 32.29
C GLY A 307 3.37 8.83 32.81
N ALA A 308 2.50 9.38 31.95
CA ALA A 308 1.19 9.83 32.36
C ALA A 308 0.06 8.99 31.74
N VAL A 309 -0.90 8.62 32.56
CA VAL A 309 -2.13 7.93 32.13
C VAL A 309 -3.34 8.75 32.58
N ILE A 310 -4.15 9.15 31.63
CA ILE A 310 -5.45 9.80 31.87
C ILE A 310 -6.53 8.83 31.39
N ALA A 311 -7.10 8.08 32.33
CA ALA A 311 -8.10 7.05 32.06
C ALA A 311 -9.34 7.27 32.96
N PRO A 312 -10.24 8.20 32.61
CA PRO A 312 -11.31 8.66 33.50
C PRO A 312 -12.15 7.56 34.14
N ALA A 313 -12.32 6.39 33.50
CA ALA A 313 -13.04 5.28 34.11
C ALA A 313 -12.11 4.31 34.82
N TYR A 314 -11.10 3.77 34.16
CA TYR A 314 -10.33 2.64 34.68
C TYR A 314 -8.88 2.61 34.22
N PHE A 315 -7.95 2.54 35.15
CA PHE A 315 -6.56 2.22 34.91
C PHE A 315 -6.21 0.87 35.55
N HIS A 316 -5.65 -0.03 34.74
CA HIS A 316 -5.25 -1.36 35.17
C HIS A 316 -3.78 -1.64 34.91
N LEU A 317 -3.03 -1.93 35.97
CA LEU A 317 -1.69 -2.49 35.87
C LEU A 317 -1.74 -3.98 36.21
N ALA A 318 -1.21 -4.82 35.32
CA ALA A 318 -1.20 -6.26 35.46
C ALA A 318 -0.35 -6.70 36.66
N GLU A 319 -0.61 -7.92 37.14
CA GLU A 319 0.09 -8.52 38.26
C GLU A 319 1.61 -8.57 38.06
N GLY A 320 2.36 -8.22 39.12
CA GLY A 320 3.83 -8.11 39.07
C GLY A 320 4.36 -7.01 38.17
N GLY A 321 3.49 -6.13 37.68
CA GLY A 321 3.87 -5.01 36.84
C GLY A 321 4.43 -3.82 37.62
N ARG A 322 4.87 -2.78 36.89
CA ARG A 322 5.42 -1.55 37.45
C ARG A 322 4.81 -0.33 36.82
N PHE A 323 4.37 0.59 37.64
CA PHE A 323 3.89 1.91 37.26
C PHE A 323 4.79 2.98 37.83
N ASP A 324 5.43 3.77 36.95
CA ASP A 324 6.26 4.93 37.32
C ASP A 324 5.68 6.19 36.67
N GLY A 325 5.04 7.06 37.45
CA GLY A 325 4.52 8.30 36.90
C GLY A 325 3.23 8.80 37.56
N VAL A 326 2.33 9.35 36.73
CA VAL A 326 1.07 9.93 37.18
C VAL A 326 -0.11 9.23 36.53
N SER A 327 -1.06 8.74 37.32
CA SER A 327 -2.34 8.23 36.81
C SER A 327 -3.52 9.07 37.33
N ILE A 328 -4.45 9.39 36.45
CA ILE A 328 -5.71 10.06 36.76
C ILE A 328 -6.83 9.17 36.24
N SER A 329 -7.57 8.54 37.20
CA SER A 329 -8.64 7.60 36.86
C SER A 329 -9.65 7.50 38.00
N ALA A 330 -10.93 7.28 37.70
CA ALA A 330 -11.88 7.00 38.77
C ALA A 330 -11.48 5.76 39.58
N PHE A 331 -11.00 4.73 38.90
CA PHE A 331 -10.55 3.51 39.53
C PHE A 331 -9.13 3.13 39.06
N ASN A 332 -8.12 3.34 39.91
CA ASN A 332 -6.75 2.89 39.69
C ASN A 332 -6.53 1.53 40.35
N ARG A 333 -6.29 0.48 39.56
CA ARG A 333 -6.01 -0.87 40.05
C ARG A 333 -4.60 -1.29 39.66
N VAL A 334 -3.66 -1.11 40.54
CA VAL A 334 -2.25 -1.44 40.36
C VAL A 334 -1.94 -2.76 41.08
N LEU A 335 -1.94 -3.90 40.33
CA LEU A 335 -1.64 -5.22 40.90
C LEU A 335 -0.12 -5.50 41.01
N GLY A 336 0.68 -4.47 40.92
CA GLY A 336 2.11 -4.51 41.03
C GLY A 336 2.64 -3.38 41.88
N GLU A 337 3.79 -2.83 41.50
CA GLU A 337 4.44 -1.70 42.17
C GLU A 337 3.98 -0.38 41.57
N GLN A 338 3.44 0.51 42.40
CA GLN A 338 3.13 1.89 42.06
C GLN A 338 4.27 2.78 42.55
N ARG A 339 4.93 3.49 41.62
CA ARG A 339 5.87 4.58 41.92
C ARG A 339 5.33 5.89 41.36
N GLY A 340 5.16 6.89 42.21
CA GLY A 340 4.64 8.18 41.83
C GLY A 340 3.22 8.43 42.35
N LEU A 341 2.37 9.07 41.53
CA LEU A 341 1.09 9.63 41.95
C LEU A 341 -0.11 8.94 41.27
N ALA A 342 -1.05 8.46 42.05
CA ALA A 342 -2.36 8.03 41.55
C ALA A 342 -3.46 8.93 42.12
N ILE A 343 -4.25 9.51 41.23
CA ILE A 343 -5.40 10.37 41.57
C ILE A 343 -6.67 9.68 41.09
N GLY A 344 -7.61 9.44 42.02
CA GLY A 344 -8.86 8.79 41.65
C GLY A 344 -9.90 8.76 42.75
N LEU A 345 -11.05 8.17 42.46
CA LEU A 345 -12.05 7.89 43.52
C LEU A 345 -11.57 6.71 44.38
N VAL A 346 -11.13 5.64 43.73
CA VAL A 346 -10.57 4.47 44.39
C VAL A 346 -9.21 4.16 43.81
N ASN A 347 -8.19 4.11 44.66
CA ASN A 347 -6.83 3.75 44.32
C ASN A 347 -6.42 2.49 45.09
N TYR A 348 -5.98 1.47 44.37
CA TYR A 348 -5.45 0.23 44.91
C TYR A 348 -4.02 -0.02 44.36
N ALA A 349 -3.07 -0.32 45.23
CA ALA A 349 -1.76 -0.79 44.89
C ALA A 349 -1.33 -1.97 45.77
N SER A 350 -0.78 -3.03 45.12
CA SER A 350 -0.18 -4.15 45.87
C SER A 350 1.10 -3.71 46.58
N ARG A 351 1.91 -2.87 45.94
CA ARG A 351 3.04 -2.15 46.50
C ARG A 351 3.00 -0.69 46.16
N LEU A 352 2.88 0.16 47.14
CA LEU A 352 2.91 1.61 46.99
C LEU A 352 4.33 2.11 47.33
N ASN A 353 4.94 2.88 46.43
CA ASN A 353 6.14 3.69 46.67
C ASN A 353 5.89 5.07 46.09
N GLY A 354 5.07 5.86 46.76
CA GLY A 354 4.58 7.14 46.25
C GLY A 354 3.31 7.59 46.99
N VAL A 355 2.41 8.25 46.25
CA VAL A 355 1.21 8.87 46.81
C VAL A 355 -0.05 8.46 46.06
N GLN A 356 -1.11 8.20 46.78
CA GLN A 356 -2.48 8.01 46.30
C GLN A 356 -3.37 9.15 46.84
N ILE A 357 -4.20 9.76 46.01
CA ILE A 357 -5.16 10.81 46.40
C ILE A 357 -6.52 10.40 45.88
N GLY A 358 -7.49 10.23 46.81
CA GLY A 358 -8.84 9.80 46.45
C GLY A 358 -9.74 9.53 47.64
N LEU A 359 -10.99 9.16 47.36
CA LEU A 359 -11.93 8.83 48.44
C LEU A 359 -11.51 7.57 49.22
N VAL A 360 -11.00 6.57 48.50
CA VAL A 360 -10.47 5.33 49.06
C VAL A 360 -9.09 5.05 48.47
N ASN A 361 -8.07 4.98 49.32
CA ASN A 361 -6.71 4.70 48.94
C ASN A 361 -6.18 3.48 49.66
N TRP A 362 -5.92 2.40 48.93
CA TRP A 362 -5.53 1.10 49.47
C TRP A 362 -4.10 0.72 49.06
N ALA A 363 -3.23 0.53 50.01
CA ALA A 363 -1.87 0.07 49.84
C ALA A 363 -1.59 -1.18 50.70
N ASP A 364 -1.39 -2.35 50.08
CA ASP A 364 -1.24 -3.60 50.77
C ASP A 364 0.04 -3.69 51.60
N ASN A 365 1.10 -2.98 51.20
CA ASN A 365 2.37 -2.93 51.90
C ASN A 365 2.39 -1.97 53.10
N ASN A 366 1.35 -1.22 53.34
CA ASN A 366 1.26 -0.38 54.54
C ASN A 366 0.92 -1.21 55.80
N PRO A 367 1.34 -0.77 57.02
CA PRO A 367 1.01 -1.41 58.26
C PRO A 367 -0.49 -1.60 58.46
N ALA A 368 -0.87 -2.63 59.26
CA ALA A 368 -2.27 -2.86 59.60
C ALA A 368 -2.86 -1.58 60.23
N GLY A 369 -4.03 -1.16 59.74
CA GLY A 369 -4.66 0.11 60.12
C GLY A 369 -4.34 1.31 59.23
N LEU A 370 -3.26 1.29 58.46
CA LEU A 370 -2.91 2.31 57.48
C LEU A 370 -3.05 1.83 56.02
N LYS A 371 -3.50 0.58 55.83
CA LYS A 371 -3.68 -0.01 54.50
C LYS A 371 -4.73 0.74 53.67
N VAL A 372 -5.81 1.15 54.31
CA VAL A 372 -6.90 1.84 53.66
C VAL A 372 -7.13 3.19 54.34
N LEU A 373 -6.87 4.26 53.60
CA LEU A 373 -7.03 5.62 54.12
C LEU A 373 -7.93 6.44 53.18
N PRO A 374 -8.81 7.31 53.74
CA PRO A 374 -9.54 8.30 52.97
C PRO A 374 -8.60 9.48 52.63
N ILE A 375 -8.94 10.21 51.56
CA ILE A 375 -8.32 11.45 51.08
C ILE A 375 -6.92 11.21 50.51
N ALA A 376 -5.96 10.64 51.26
CA ALA A 376 -4.63 10.36 50.79
C ALA A 376 -4.01 9.16 51.49
N ASN A 377 -3.14 8.45 50.79
CA ASN A 377 -2.29 7.39 51.35
C ASN A 377 -0.89 7.50 50.73
N ALA A 378 0.14 7.24 51.46
CA ALA A 378 1.52 7.33 51.01
C ALA A 378 2.39 6.23 51.63
N HIS A 379 3.39 5.81 50.87
CA HIS A 379 4.43 4.91 51.33
C HIS A 379 5.71 5.21 50.52
N PHE A 380 6.84 5.25 51.18
CA PHE A 380 8.13 5.49 50.57
C PHE A 380 9.15 4.51 51.15
N GLU A 381 9.76 3.73 50.26
CA GLU A 381 10.86 2.81 50.56
C GLU A 381 12.19 3.34 50.01
#